data_8fedfa8796da8a35ed64cdcb638664f1
#
_entry.id   8fedfa8796da8a35ed64cdcb638664f1
#
_cell.length_a   1.000
_cell.length_b   1.000
_cell.length_c   1.000
_cell.angle_alpha   90.00
_cell.angle_beta   90.00
_cell.angle_gamma   90.00
#
_symmetry.space_group_name_H-M   'P 1'
#
loop_
_entity.id
_entity.type
_entity.pdbx_description
1 polymer ?
#
loop_
_entity_poly.entity_id
_entity_poly.type
_entity_poly.pdbx_seq_one_letter_code
_entity_poly.pdbx_strand_id
1 'polypeptide(L)'
;MTHASLARTDASQSASWFRRAAAVLALFVVVAGFSGCNKLKARDLLNKGVAAFKNGQYDAAVEDFKQAKDLDPSLLNARLYLATAYASQYIPGAPSEQNKNIGRQAIQEFKDILGTNPDNLSATDGIGSILFQMAGTPYDPKLFEESKTYHQKHIQLKPEDPEPYYWIGVIDWTLAFRANSEMRKDYNEKNIRKQVRDTEPLPATIRGDYLAKYGPLIDEGISDLQKAISIRPDYDDAMAYLNLLYRRKADTVASADERAALLKQADDLVDRVKEVKQKRASQPTPST
;
A
#
# COMPACT_ATOMS: atom_id res chain seq x y z
N MET A 1 22.82 -12.51 -87.04
CA MET A 1 23.71 -12.84 -85.86
C MET A 1 23.46 -11.80 -84.78
N THR A 2 23.01 -12.19 -83.63
CA THR A 2 22.87 -11.46 -82.39
C THR A 2 21.48 -11.66 -81.73
N HIS A 3 21.34 -12.69 -80.89
CA HIS A 3 20.35 -12.76 -79.80
C HIS A 3 20.70 -13.99 -78.92
N ALA A 4 21.64 -13.83 -78.00
CA ALA A 4 21.86 -14.82 -76.92
C ALA A 4 22.73 -14.21 -75.81
N SER A 5 22.23 -13.18 -75.07
CA SER A 5 22.99 -12.63 -73.94
C SER A 5 22.20 -11.98 -72.84
N LEU A 6 20.86 -12.13 -72.74
CA LEU A 6 20.08 -11.43 -71.74
C LEU A 6 19.38 -12.33 -70.68
N ALA A 7 19.48 -13.64 -70.74
CA ALA A 7 18.73 -14.55 -69.85
C ALA A 7 19.51 -15.13 -68.65
N ARG A 8 20.78 -14.74 -68.44
CA ARG A 8 21.63 -15.36 -67.37
C ARG A 8 21.84 -14.57 -66.10
N THR A 9 21.41 -13.30 -66.08
CA THR A 9 21.61 -12.42 -64.92
C THR A 9 20.48 -12.46 -63.90
N ASP A 10 19.27 -12.82 -64.27
CA ASP A 10 18.10 -12.81 -63.36
C ASP A 10 18.02 -14.01 -62.42
N ALA A 11 18.52 -15.16 -62.85
CA ALA A 11 18.46 -16.38 -62.02
C ALA A 11 19.41 -16.36 -60.80
N SER A 12 20.54 -15.65 -60.89
CA SER A 12 21.50 -15.55 -59.79
C SER A 12 21.08 -14.52 -58.70
N GLN A 13 20.39 -13.45 -59.13
CA GLN A 13 19.88 -12.45 -58.20
C GLN A 13 18.66 -12.97 -57.44
N SER A 14 17.75 -13.68 -58.08
CA SER A 14 16.64 -14.34 -57.39
C SER A 14 17.07 -15.38 -56.38
N ALA A 15 18.07 -16.20 -56.71
CA ALA A 15 18.60 -17.19 -55.78
C ALA A 15 19.30 -16.58 -54.54
N SER A 16 19.95 -15.41 -54.70
CA SER A 16 20.55 -14.67 -53.58
C SER A 16 19.52 -14.05 -52.65
N TRP A 17 18.43 -13.56 -53.21
CA TRP A 17 17.29 -12.97 -52.45
C TRP A 17 16.57 -14.05 -51.62
N PHE A 18 16.27 -15.22 -52.21
CA PHE A 18 15.68 -16.37 -51.52
C PHE A 18 16.58 -16.89 -50.37
N ARG A 19 17.91 -16.95 -50.56
CA ARG A 19 18.82 -17.32 -49.49
C ARG A 19 18.85 -16.31 -48.36
N ARG A 20 18.80 -15.01 -48.63
CA ARG A 20 18.72 -13.96 -47.64
C ARG A 20 17.39 -13.99 -46.89
N ALA A 21 16.27 -14.18 -47.62
CA ALA A 21 14.94 -14.32 -47.00
C ALA A 21 14.84 -15.56 -46.11
N ALA A 22 15.39 -16.71 -46.54
CA ALA A 22 15.44 -17.92 -45.76
C ALA A 22 16.33 -17.79 -44.51
N ALA A 23 17.47 -17.07 -44.60
CA ALA A 23 18.36 -16.81 -43.46
C ALA A 23 17.68 -15.88 -42.44
N VAL A 24 16.95 -14.85 -42.88
CA VAL A 24 16.17 -13.95 -42.00
C VAL A 24 15.03 -14.71 -41.34
N LEU A 25 14.31 -15.56 -42.08
CA LEU A 25 13.24 -16.39 -41.52
C LEU A 25 13.77 -17.40 -40.48
N ALA A 26 14.92 -18.03 -40.75
CA ALA A 26 15.58 -18.94 -39.82
C ALA A 26 16.02 -18.20 -38.54
N LEU A 27 16.53 -16.97 -38.66
CA LEU A 27 16.90 -16.13 -37.52
C LEU A 27 15.67 -15.77 -36.66
N PHE A 28 14.55 -15.44 -37.29
CA PHE A 28 13.29 -15.16 -36.60
C PHE A 28 12.74 -16.37 -35.84
N VAL A 29 12.83 -17.57 -36.40
CA VAL A 29 12.37 -18.80 -35.75
C VAL A 29 13.25 -19.14 -34.54
N VAL A 30 14.57 -18.93 -34.63
CA VAL A 30 15.50 -19.15 -33.51
C VAL A 30 15.21 -18.16 -32.36
N VAL A 31 15.05 -16.87 -32.66
CA VAL A 31 14.75 -15.83 -31.65
C VAL A 31 13.39 -16.10 -30.99
N ALA A 32 12.37 -16.49 -31.73
CA ALA A 32 11.04 -16.83 -31.20
C ALA A 32 11.08 -18.09 -30.30
N GLY A 33 11.91 -19.08 -30.63
CA GLY A 33 12.09 -20.29 -29.83
C GLY A 33 12.70 -20.00 -28.45
N PHE A 34 13.71 -19.17 -28.38
CA PHE A 34 14.35 -18.79 -27.10
C PHE A 34 13.40 -17.99 -26.20
N SER A 35 12.58 -17.09 -26.76
CA SER A 35 11.60 -16.34 -25.99
C SER A 35 10.52 -17.23 -25.37
N GLY A 36 10.10 -18.29 -26.05
CA GLY A 36 9.11 -19.24 -25.52
C GLY A 36 9.63 -20.05 -24.33
N CYS A 37 10.87 -20.53 -24.41
CA CYS A 37 11.52 -21.29 -23.33
C CYS A 37 11.72 -20.42 -22.08
N ASN A 38 12.11 -19.15 -22.24
CA ASN A 38 12.29 -18.23 -21.13
C ASN A 38 10.97 -17.95 -20.39
N LYS A 39 9.87 -17.74 -21.13
CA LYS A 39 8.55 -17.54 -20.53
C LYS A 39 8.07 -18.77 -19.75
N LEU A 40 8.31 -19.96 -20.26
CA LEU A 40 7.95 -21.20 -19.56
C LEU A 40 8.75 -21.36 -18.26
N LYS A 41 10.07 -21.13 -18.33
CA LYS A 41 10.96 -21.17 -17.17
C LYS A 41 10.61 -20.08 -16.14
N ALA A 42 10.24 -18.88 -16.59
CA ALA A 42 9.77 -17.82 -15.70
C ALA A 42 8.52 -18.22 -14.90
N ARG A 43 7.57 -18.90 -15.54
CA ARG A 43 6.36 -19.40 -14.86
C ARG A 43 6.67 -20.54 -13.88
N ASP A 44 7.62 -21.42 -14.20
CA ASP A 44 8.07 -22.47 -13.29
C ASP A 44 8.71 -21.87 -12.03
N LEU A 45 9.62 -20.90 -12.21
CA LEU A 45 10.21 -20.15 -11.10
C LEU A 45 9.17 -19.37 -10.28
N LEU A 46 8.19 -18.73 -10.94
CA LEU A 46 7.08 -18.09 -10.23
C LEU A 46 6.35 -19.09 -9.32
N ASN A 47 6.02 -20.28 -9.82
CA ASN A 47 5.33 -21.30 -9.03
C ASN A 47 6.19 -21.80 -7.86
N LYS A 48 7.50 -21.99 -8.05
CA LYS A 48 8.44 -22.34 -6.97
C LYS A 48 8.50 -21.23 -5.91
N GLY A 49 8.67 -19.99 -6.36
CA GLY A 49 8.67 -18.85 -5.46
C GLY A 49 7.37 -18.72 -4.65
N VAL A 50 6.20 -18.96 -5.26
CA VAL A 50 4.91 -18.98 -4.56
C VAL A 50 4.87 -20.10 -3.51
N ALA A 51 5.38 -21.29 -3.81
CA ALA A 51 5.47 -22.37 -2.85
C ALA A 51 6.41 -22.01 -1.68
N ALA A 52 7.58 -21.48 -1.97
CA ALA A 52 8.53 -21.00 -0.95
C ALA A 52 7.91 -19.88 -0.07
N PHE A 53 7.23 -18.92 -0.70
CA PHE A 53 6.54 -17.82 0.02
C PHE A 53 5.47 -18.35 0.99
N LYS A 54 4.62 -19.28 0.56
CA LYS A 54 3.60 -19.92 1.41
C LYS A 54 4.19 -20.68 2.59
N ASN A 55 5.42 -21.20 2.45
CA ASN A 55 6.14 -21.90 3.50
C ASN A 55 6.97 -20.95 4.40
N GLY A 56 6.85 -19.62 4.23
CA GLY A 56 7.62 -18.63 4.98
C GLY A 56 9.10 -18.53 4.61
N GLN A 57 9.51 -19.17 3.52
CA GLN A 57 10.88 -19.16 3.00
C GLN A 57 11.10 -17.95 2.10
N TYR A 58 11.02 -16.75 2.69
CA TYR A 58 10.99 -15.49 1.93
C TYR A 58 12.24 -15.23 1.11
N ASP A 59 13.43 -15.58 1.61
CA ASP A 59 14.70 -15.42 0.85
C ASP A 59 14.72 -16.25 -0.43
N ALA A 60 14.30 -17.51 -0.34
CA ALA A 60 14.19 -18.39 -1.50
C ALA A 60 13.11 -17.89 -2.48
N ALA A 61 11.98 -17.42 -1.95
CA ALA A 61 10.91 -16.84 -2.76
C ALA A 61 11.39 -15.60 -3.54
N VAL A 62 12.11 -14.69 -2.87
CA VAL A 62 12.70 -13.50 -3.52
C VAL A 62 13.64 -13.87 -4.66
N GLU A 63 14.51 -14.88 -4.47
CA GLU A 63 15.44 -15.33 -5.49
C GLU A 63 14.71 -15.91 -6.72
N ASP A 64 13.73 -16.79 -6.49
CA ASP A 64 12.91 -17.37 -7.55
C ASP A 64 12.10 -16.29 -8.30
N PHE A 65 11.51 -15.32 -7.61
CA PHE A 65 10.75 -14.23 -8.25
C PHE A 65 11.66 -13.27 -9.03
N LYS A 66 12.88 -12.98 -8.56
CA LYS A 66 13.88 -12.22 -9.31
C LYS A 66 14.22 -12.89 -10.62
N GLN A 67 14.57 -14.17 -10.56
CA GLN A 67 14.90 -14.94 -11.75
C GLN A 67 13.72 -15.03 -12.73
N ALA A 68 12.48 -15.17 -12.20
CA ALA A 68 11.28 -15.17 -13.03
C ALA A 68 11.08 -13.81 -13.74
N LYS A 69 11.28 -12.69 -13.02
CA LYS A 69 11.22 -11.33 -13.57
C LYS A 69 12.28 -11.09 -14.64
N ASP A 70 13.50 -11.57 -14.42
CA ASP A 70 14.62 -11.40 -15.37
C ASP A 70 14.40 -12.19 -16.66
N LEU A 71 13.79 -13.38 -16.57
CA LEU A 71 13.47 -14.22 -17.74
C LEU A 71 12.24 -13.71 -18.51
N ASP A 72 11.27 -13.14 -17.84
CA ASP A 72 10.08 -12.52 -18.43
C ASP A 72 9.67 -11.25 -17.67
N PRO A 73 10.24 -10.09 -18.03
CA PRO A 73 9.89 -8.82 -17.40
C PRO A 73 8.42 -8.41 -17.57
N SER A 74 7.70 -9.02 -18.51
CA SER A 74 6.27 -8.79 -18.72
C SER A 74 5.36 -9.60 -17.78
N LEU A 75 5.92 -10.56 -17.03
CA LEU A 75 5.19 -11.42 -16.10
C LEU A 75 4.83 -10.64 -14.82
N LEU A 76 3.72 -9.89 -14.88
CA LEU A 76 3.27 -8.99 -13.79
C LEU A 76 3.21 -9.70 -12.44
N ASN A 77 2.72 -10.94 -12.40
CA ASN A 77 2.61 -11.69 -11.15
C ASN A 77 3.97 -11.93 -10.48
N ALA A 78 5.05 -12.22 -11.24
CA ALA A 78 6.38 -12.39 -10.67
C ALA A 78 6.86 -11.08 -10.01
N ARG A 79 6.58 -9.94 -10.64
CA ARG A 79 6.93 -8.61 -10.10
C ARG A 79 6.12 -8.28 -8.83
N LEU A 80 4.80 -8.55 -8.84
CA LEU A 80 3.94 -8.34 -7.67
C LEU A 80 4.36 -9.21 -6.49
N TYR A 81 4.62 -10.51 -6.74
CA TYR A 81 5.07 -11.42 -5.68
C TYR A 81 6.46 -11.06 -5.17
N LEU A 82 7.38 -10.58 -6.02
CA LEU A 82 8.68 -10.09 -5.58
C LEU A 82 8.54 -8.91 -4.60
N ALA A 83 7.76 -7.91 -4.99
CA ALA A 83 7.49 -6.74 -4.14
C ALA A 83 6.83 -7.16 -2.82
N THR A 84 5.86 -8.07 -2.87
CA THR A 84 5.17 -8.62 -1.69
C THR A 84 6.11 -9.42 -0.80
N ALA A 85 7.03 -10.20 -1.38
CA ALA A 85 8.01 -10.97 -0.61
C ALA A 85 8.99 -10.06 0.15
N TYR A 86 9.44 -8.96 -0.47
CA TYR A 86 10.20 -7.94 0.24
C TYR A 86 9.37 -7.27 1.34
N ALA A 87 8.12 -6.89 1.06
CA ALA A 87 7.24 -6.29 2.06
C ALA A 87 7.02 -7.21 3.27
N SER A 88 6.92 -8.53 3.03
CA SER A 88 6.76 -9.54 4.10
C SER A 88 8.02 -9.77 4.94
N GLN A 89 9.19 -9.44 4.41
CA GLN A 89 10.45 -9.50 5.16
C GLN A 89 10.72 -8.24 5.99
N TYR A 90 10.06 -7.13 5.65
CA TYR A 90 10.23 -5.89 6.41
C TYR A 90 9.65 -6.03 7.81
N ILE A 91 10.45 -5.73 8.83
CA ILE A 91 10.06 -5.78 10.24
C ILE A 91 9.85 -4.34 10.74
N PRO A 92 8.60 -3.91 11.00
CA PRO A 92 8.35 -2.57 11.52
C PRO A 92 9.13 -2.30 12.80
N GLY A 93 9.82 -1.14 12.84
CA GLY A 93 10.57 -0.71 14.01
C GLY A 93 11.98 -1.32 14.16
N ALA A 94 12.37 -2.32 13.36
CA ALA A 94 13.74 -2.83 13.39
C ALA A 94 14.71 -1.78 12.80
N PRO A 95 15.76 -1.38 13.57
CA PRO A 95 16.56 -0.19 13.22
C PRO A 95 17.64 -0.44 12.16
N SER A 96 17.89 -1.70 11.79
CA SER A 96 18.99 -2.06 10.89
C SER A 96 18.83 -1.45 9.49
N GLU A 97 19.93 -1.02 8.88
CA GLU A 97 19.91 -0.53 7.50
C GLU A 97 19.50 -1.62 6.50
N GLN A 98 19.79 -2.88 6.79
CA GLN A 98 19.32 -4.01 5.98
C GLN A 98 17.79 -4.05 5.96
N ASN A 99 17.13 -3.95 7.12
CA ASN A 99 15.67 -3.93 7.20
C ASN A 99 15.05 -2.75 6.46
N LYS A 100 15.62 -1.55 6.63
CA LYS A 100 15.18 -0.35 5.89
C LYS A 100 15.36 -0.51 4.37
N ASN A 101 16.45 -1.18 3.93
CA ASN A 101 16.66 -1.49 2.52
C ASN A 101 15.60 -2.43 1.97
N ILE A 102 15.21 -3.44 2.72
CA ILE A 102 14.12 -4.36 2.34
C ILE A 102 12.82 -3.59 2.09
N GLY A 103 12.43 -2.69 3.00
CA GLY A 103 11.26 -1.82 2.80
C GLY A 103 11.38 -0.93 1.55
N ARG A 104 12.55 -0.32 1.32
CA ARG A 104 12.80 0.47 0.11
C ARG A 104 12.75 -0.35 -1.18
N GLN A 105 13.24 -1.58 -1.16
CA GLN A 105 13.15 -2.51 -2.30
C GLN A 105 11.70 -2.88 -2.61
N ALA A 106 10.88 -3.16 -1.59
CA ALA A 106 9.46 -3.40 -1.79
C ALA A 106 8.77 -2.21 -2.47
N ILE A 107 9.00 -0.99 -1.96
CA ILE A 107 8.44 0.23 -2.55
C ILE A 107 8.90 0.41 -4.00
N GLN A 108 10.20 0.18 -4.29
CA GLN A 108 10.73 0.36 -5.63
C GLN A 108 10.11 -0.63 -6.63
N GLU A 109 10.01 -1.92 -6.27
CA GLU A 109 9.37 -2.92 -7.13
C GLU A 109 7.89 -2.60 -7.41
N PHE A 110 7.14 -2.12 -6.42
CA PHE A 110 5.77 -1.65 -6.64
C PHE A 110 5.72 -0.38 -7.50
N LYS A 111 6.62 0.59 -7.31
CA LYS A 111 6.71 1.79 -8.16
C LYS A 111 7.03 1.44 -9.63
N ASP A 112 7.89 0.46 -9.85
CA ASP A 112 8.21 -0.03 -11.20
C ASP A 112 7.00 -0.69 -11.88
N ILE A 113 6.13 -1.34 -11.11
CA ILE A 113 4.84 -1.85 -11.61
C ILE A 113 3.93 -0.69 -12.01
N LEU A 114 3.79 0.33 -11.16
CA LEU A 114 2.97 1.50 -11.46
C LEU A 114 3.51 2.30 -12.65
N GLY A 115 4.81 2.26 -12.93
CA GLY A 115 5.40 2.85 -14.14
C GLY A 115 4.90 2.23 -15.45
N THR A 116 4.51 0.96 -15.41
CA THR A 116 3.98 0.23 -16.59
C THR A 116 2.46 0.01 -16.54
N ASN A 117 1.89 -0.01 -15.35
CA ASN A 117 0.46 -0.17 -15.10
C ASN A 117 0.03 0.79 -13.98
N PRO A 118 -0.24 2.07 -14.31
CA PRO A 118 -0.51 3.12 -13.33
C PRO A 118 -1.71 2.85 -12.42
N ASP A 119 -2.67 2.06 -12.87
CA ASP A 119 -3.92 1.77 -12.17
C ASP A 119 -3.89 0.43 -11.42
N ASN A 120 -2.70 -0.14 -11.21
CA ASN A 120 -2.56 -1.40 -10.47
C ASN A 120 -2.83 -1.19 -8.98
N LEU A 121 -4.00 -1.63 -8.51
CA LEU A 121 -4.43 -1.49 -7.12
C LEU A 121 -3.47 -2.19 -6.14
N SER A 122 -3.03 -3.42 -6.44
CA SER A 122 -2.14 -4.17 -5.55
C SER A 122 -0.80 -3.46 -5.33
N ALA A 123 -0.26 -2.82 -6.37
CA ALA A 123 0.96 -2.05 -6.24
C ALA A 123 0.72 -0.73 -5.48
N THR A 124 -0.42 -0.07 -5.72
CA THR A 124 -0.82 1.14 -5.00
C THR A 124 -0.95 0.85 -3.49
N ASP A 125 -1.69 -0.19 -3.12
CA ASP A 125 -1.89 -0.59 -1.72
C ASP A 125 -0.60 -1.08 -1.07
N GLY A 126 0.22 -1.81 -1.83
CA GLY A 126 1.53 -2.28 -1.34
C GLY A 126 2.43 -1.12 -0.93
N ILE A 127 2.50 -0.05 -1.73
CA ILE A 127 3.28 1.15 -1.37
C ILE A 127 2.66 1.84 -0.16
N GLY A 128 1.36 2.08 -0.16
CA GLY A 128 0.66 2.72 0.96
C GLY A 128 0.92 2.00 2.28
N SER A 129 0.78 0.67 2.28
CA SER A 129 0.99 -0.17 3.45
C SER A 129 2.43 -0.14 3.96
N ILE A 130 3.43 -0.29 3.09
CA ILE A 130 4.83 -0.32 3.54
C ILE A 130 5.30 1.06 4.02
N LEU A 131 4.86 2.15 3.38
CA LEU A 131 5.13 3.51 3.83
C LEU A 131 4.54 3.76 5.22
N PHE A 132 3.30 3.34 5.48
CA PHE A 132 2.67 3.42 6.79
C PHE A 132 3.49 2.69 7.86
N GLN A 133 3.94 1.47 7.58
CA GLN A 133 4.76 0.69 8.50
C GLN A 133 6.12 1.35 8.77
N MET A 134 6.75 1.91 7.74
CA MET A 134 8.04 2.61 7.86
C MET A 134 7.92 3.94 8.61
N ALA A 135 6.77 4.61 8.53
CA ALA A 135 6.50 5.89 9.17
C ALA A 135 6.44 5.81 10.71
N GLY A 136 6.20 4.64 11.28
CA GLY A 136 5.95 4.48 12.71
C GLY A 136 7.20 4.58 13.59
N THR A 137 8.34 4.02 13.14
CA THR A 137 9.56 3.95 13.94
C THR A 137 10.82 3.96 13.07
N PRO A 138 11.65 5.01 13.11
CA PRO A 138 11.38 6.27 13.81
C PRO A 138 10.14 6.97 13.24
N TYR A 139 9.44 7.73 14.07
CA TYR A 139 8.26 8.47 13.62
C TYR A 139 8.61 9.48 12.54
N ASP A 140 8.01 9.33 11.36
CA ASP A 140 8.17 10.23 10.23
C ASP A 140 6.79 10.62 9.65
N PRO A 141 6.30 11.85 9.95
CA PRO A 141 5.01 12.31 9.45
C PRO A 141 4.97 12.42 7.92
N LYS A 142 6.10 12.62 7.23
CA LYS A 142 6.13 12.72 5.77
C LYS A 142 5.82 11.37 5.11
N LEU A 143 6.28 10.27 5.69
CA LEU A 143 5.97 8.94 5.18
C LEU A 143 4.49 8.59 5.41
N PHE A 144 3.87 9.06 6.51
CA PHE A 144 2.42 8.95 6.71
C PHE A 144 1.65 9.71 5.63
N GLU A 145 2.04 10.95 5.33
CA GLU A 145 1.42 11.75 4.27
C GLU A 145 1.62 11.10 2.88
N GLU A 146 2.82 10.59 2.59
CA GLU A 146 3.06 9.84 1.34
C GLU A 146 2.18 8.58 1.28
N SER A 147 2.07 7.81 2.35
CA SER A 147 1.14 6.67 2.43
C SER A 147 -0.29 7.08 2.11
N LYS A 148 -0.77 8.18 2.70
CA LYS A 148 -2.11 8.72 2.48
C LYS A 148 -2.38 9.01 0.99
N THR A 149 -1.40 9.54 0.25
CA THR A 149 -1.58 9.82 -1.18
C THR A 149 -1.86 8.55 -2.01
N TYR A 150 -1.30 7.40 -1.63
CA TYR A 150 -1.58 6.12 -2.28
C TYR A 150 -2.97 5.60 -1.95
N HIS A 151 -3.45 5.77 -0.72
CA HIS A 151 -4.83 5.42 -0.36
C HIS A 151 -5.85 6.33 -1.06
N GLN A 152 -5.56 7.63 -1.20
CA GLN A 152 -6.37 8.56 -2.00
C GLN A 152 -6.41 8.15 -3.47
N LYS A 153 -5.30 7.68 -4.04
CA LYS A 153 -5.26 7.12 -5.40
C LYS A 153 -6.14 5.86 -5.51
N HIS A 154 -6.10 4.97 -4.51
CA HIS A 154 -7.00 3.81 -4.49
C HIS A 154 -8.48 4.25 -4.52
N ILE A 155 -8.88 5.24 -3.73
CA ILE A 155 -10.25 5.77 -3.73
C ILE A 155 -10.65 6.25 -5.12
N GLN A 156 -9.75 6.93 -5.86
CA GLN A 156 -10.02 7.37 -7.23
C GLN A 156 -10.27 6.20 -8.19
N LEU A 157 -9.57 5.07 -8.00
CA LEU A 157 -9.69 3.87 -8.83
C LEU A 157 -10.89 3.01 -8.44
N LYS A 158 -11.23 2.97 -7.14
CA LYS A 158 -12.27 2.08 -6.59
C LYS A 158 -12.97 2.70 -5.39
N PRO A 159 -13.85 3.68 -5.61
CA PRO A 159 -14.49 4.47 -4.54
C PRO A 159 -15.46 3.68 -3.64
N GLU A 160 -15.85 2.46 -4.03
CA GLU A 160 -16.68 1.55 -3.24
C GLU A 160 -15.90 0.62 -2.31
N ASP A 161 -14.58 0.68 -2.29
CA ASP A 161 -13.74 -0.09 -1.37
C ASP A 161 -13.63 0.64 -0.03
N PRO A 162 -14.00 0.03 1.11
CA PRO A 162 -13.90 0.68 2.41
C PRO A 162 -12.48 0.79 2.95
N GLU A 163 -11.54 -0.06 2.46
CA GLU A 163 -10.18 -0.17 3.02
C GLU A 163 -9.37 1.13 2.92
N PRO A 164 -9.29 1.82 1.77
CA PRO A 164 -8.47 3.03 1.68
C PRO A 164 -9.01 4.18 2.55
N TYR A 165 -10.33 4.31 2.73
CA TYR A 165 -10.92 5.26 3.66
C TYR A 165 -10.55 4.95 5.11
N TYR A 166 -10.55 3.68 5.49
CA TYR A 166 -10.10 3.24 6.80
C TYR A 166 -8.64 3.65 7.05
N TRP A 167 -7.74 3.37 6.10
CA TRP A 167 -6.33 3.68 6.26
C TRP A 167 -6.05 5.19 6.34
N ILE A 168 -6.77 6.02 5.58
CA ILE A 168 -6.67 7.48 5.71
C ILE A 168 -7.07 7.90 7.13
N GLY A 169 -8.19 7.42 7.65
CA GLY A 169 -8.61 7.71 9.02
C GLY A 169 -7.61 7.25 10.09
N VAL A 170 -6.95 6.11 9.90
CA VAL A 170 -5.88 5.62 10.81
C VAL A 170 -4.66 6.54 10.76
N ILE A 171 -4.25 6.99 9.57
CA ILE A 171 -3.14 7.94 9.39
C ILE A 171 -3.47 9.25 10.08
N ASP A 172 -4.64 9.81 9.83
CA ASP A 172 -5.09 11.08 10.39
C ASP A 172 -5.18 11.04 11.92
N TRP A 173 -5.71 9.95 12.45
CA TRP A 173 -5.67 9.74 13.90
C TRP A 173 -4.24 9.68 14.43
N THR A 174 -3.34 8.96 13.76
CA THR A 174 -1.95 8.79 14.21
C THR A 174 -1.24 10.13 14.28
N LEU A 175 -1.36 10.95 13.24
CA LEU A 175 -0.77 12.28 13.16
C LEU A 175 -1.34 13.23 14.22
N ALA A 176 -2.68 13.26 14.36
CA ALA A 176 -3.37 14.09 15.34
C ALA A 176 -3.05 13.66 16.78
N PHE A 177 -3.01 12.35 17.06
CA PHE A 177 -2.69 11.80 18.37
C PHE A 177 -1.26 12.15 18.80
N ARG A 178 -0.28 11.94 17.90
CA ARG A 178 1.13 12.27 18.17
C ARG A 178 1.31 13.74 18.49
N ALA A 179 0.75 14.60 17.66
CA ALA A 179 0.81 16.04 17.87
C ALA A 179 0.15 16.47 19.19
N ASN A 180 -1.00 15.91 19.52
CA ASN A 180 -1.69 16.16 20.79
C ASN A 180 -0.81 15.76 21.98
N SER A 181 -0.21 14.58 21.93
CA SER A 181 0.65 14.07 23.00
C SER A 181 1.92 14.92 23.18
N GLU A 182 2.54 15.36 22.09
CA GLU A 182 3.72 16.25 22.14
C GLU A 182 3.36 17.61 22.71
N MET A 183 2.27 18.23 22.25
CA MET A 183 1.83 19.54 22.75
C MET A 183 1.42 19.49 24.23
N ARG A 184 0.80 18.40 24.70
CA ARG A 184 0.50 18.19 26.13
C ARG A 184 1.78 18.02 26.94
N LYS A 185 2.72 17.24 26.46
CA LYS A 185 4.02 17.05 27.10
C LYS A 185 4.72 18.39 27.29
N ASP A 186 4.86 19.17 26.21
CA ASP A 186 5.53 20.48 26.24
C ASP A 186 4.80 21.47 27.18
N TYR A 187 3.47 21.44 27.18
CA TYR A 187 2.67 22.24 28.11
C TYR A 187 2.93 21.83 29.56
N ASN A 188 2.91 20.53 29.87
CA ASN A 188 3.07 20.02 31.20
C ASN A 188 4.48 20.26 31.77
N GLU A 189 5.51 20.18 30.92
CA GLU A 189 6.89 20.52 31.29
C GLU A 189 7.04 22.00 31.71
N LYS A 190 6.32 22.90 31.02
CA LYS A 190 6.32 24.34 31.31
C LYS A 190 5.38 24.74 32.46
N ASN A 191 4.41 23.88 32.83
CA ASN A 191 3.35 24.18 33.79
C ASN A 191 3.24 23.12 34.89
N ILE A 192 4.32 22.81 35.59
CA ILE A 192 4.43 21.71 36.59
C ILE A 192 3.28 21.74 37.63
N ARG A 193 2.78 22.91 38.00
CA ARG A 193 1.71 23.06 38.97
C ARG A 193 0.29 22.97 38.40
N LYS A 194 0.15 22.92 37.08
CA LYS A 194 -1.15 22.90 36.34
C LYS A 194 -1.08 21.92 35.17
N GLN A 195 -0.55 20.73 35.44
CA GLN A 195 -0.49 19.67 34.42
C GLN A 195 -1.89 19.20 34.04
N VAL A 196 -2.07 18.85 32.78
CA VAL A 196 -3.31 18.29 32.22
C VAL A 196 -3.11 16.83 31.83
N ARG A 197 -4.11 16.01 32.16
CA ARG A 197 -4.13 14.57 31.82
C ARG A 197 -4.65 14.36 30.39
N ASP A 198 -4.39 13.20 29.84
CA ASP A 198 -4.83 12.83 28.49
C ASP A 198 -6.36 12.76 28.34
N THR A 199 -7.09 12.61 29.46
CA THR A 199 -8.55 12.59 29.48
C THR A 199 -9.19 13.98 29.58
N GLU A 200 -8.40 15.02 29.83
CA GLU A 200 -8.84 16.40 29.94
C GLU A 200 -8.75 17.14 28.60
N PRO A 201 -9.57 18.16 28.33
CA PRO A 201 -9.45 18.96 27.12
C PRO A 201 -8.11 19.67 27.06
N LEU A 202 -7.63 19.99 25.85
CA LEU A 202 -6.43 20.81 25.70
C LEU A 202 -6.61 22.18 26.35
N PRO A 203 -5.59 22.68 27.08
CA PRO A 203 -5.61 24.03 27.62
C PRO A 203 -5.86 25.08 26.53
N ALA A 204 -6.65 26.10 26.87
CA ALA A 204 -7.01 27.15 25.90
C ALA A 204 -5.81 27.80 25.23
N THR A 205 -4.65 27.86 25.91
CA THR A 205 -3.38 28.46 25.41
C THR A 205 -2.74 27.68 24.26
N ILE A 206 -3.00 26.38 24.14
CA ILE A 206 -2.43 25.51 23.07
C ILE A 206 -3.51 24.93 22.16
N ARG A 207 -4.76 24.96 22.58
CA ARG A 207 -5.90 24.38 21.84
C ARG A 207 -6.10 25.06 20.48
N GLY A 208 -5.98 26.40 20.42
CA GLY A 208 -6.12 27.15 19.18
C GLY A 208 -5.11 26.74 18.11
N ASP A 209 -3.85 26.63 18.49
CA ASP A 209 -2.77 26.22 17.58
C ASP A 209 -2.97 24.76 17.11
N TYR A 210 -3.37 23.86 18.03
CA TYR A 210 -3.66 22.49 17.67
C TYR A 210 -4.83 22.39 16.70
N LEU A 211 -5.93 23.09 16.97
CA LEU A 211 -7.12 23.11 16.11
C LEU A 211 -6.80 23.68 14.72
N ALA A 212 -6.07 24.79 14.65
CA ALA A 212 -5.70 25.40 13.37
C ALA A 212 -4.86 24.45 12.49
N LYS A 213 -3.98 23.64 13.09
CA LYS A 213 -3.07 22.77 12.36
C LYS A 213 -3.66 21.38 12.09
N TYR A 214 -4.35 20.79 13.06
CA TYR A 214 -4.79 19.39 13.00
C TYR A 214 -6.32 19.23 12.94
N GLY A 215 -7.09 20.31 13.10
CA GLY A 215 -8.55 20.29 12.97
C GLY A 215 -9.03 19.75 11.63
N PRO A 216 -8.55 20.29 10.48
CA PRO A 216 -8.92 19.79 9.16
C PRO A 216 -8.61 18.30 8.95
N LEU A 217 -7.48 17.83 9.45
CA LEU A 217 -7.06 16.42 9.38
C LEU A 217 -7.97 15.52 10.24
N ILE A 218 -8.35 15.97 11.44
CA ILE A 218 -9.32 15.24 12.29
C ILE A 218 -10.67 15.13 11.59
N ASP A 219 -11.14 16.21 10.96
CA ASP A 219 -12.43 16.22 10.26
C ASP A 219 -12.41 15.33 9.01
N GLU A 220 -11.31 15.32 8.25
CA GLU A 220 -11.10 14.42 7.11
C GLU A 220 -11.14 12.95 7.57
N GLY A 221 -10.35 12.59 8.58
CA GLY A 221 -10.34 11.22 9.10
C GLY A 221 -11.69 10.76 9.64
N ILE A 222 -12.47 11.64 10.30
CA ILE A 222 -13.85 11.34 10.72
C ILE A 222 -14.71 11.05 9.50
N SER A 223 -14.66 11.89 8.47
CA SER A 223 -15.44 11.71 7.24
C SER A 223 -15.11 10.40 6.54
N ASP A 224 -13.83 10.08 6.42
CA ASP A 224 -13.37 8.87 5.74
C ASP A 224 -13.76 7.60 6.52
N LEU A 225 -13.60 7.57 7.84
CA LEU A 225 -14.05 6.43 8.65
C LEU A 225 -15.57 6.26 8.62
N GLN A 226 -16.34 7.33 8.60
CA GLN A 226 -17.78 7.27 8.39
C GLN A 226 -18.11 6.69 7.02
N LYS A 227 -17.35 7.06 5.97
CA LYS A 227 -17.50 6.51 4.62
C LYS A 227 -17.18 5.02 4.61
N ALA A 228 -16.06 4.59 5.21
CA ALA A 228 -15.71 3.17 5.34
C ALA A 228 -16.83 2.36 6.01
N ILE A 229 -17.40 2.86 7.12
CA ILE A 229 -18.51 2.22 7.84
C ILE A 229 -19.80 2.22 7.00
N SER A 230 -20.05 3.26 6.20
CA SER A 230 -21.23 3.30 5.32
C SER A 230 -21.17 2.23 4.23
N ILE A 231 -19.96 1.92 3.72
CA ILE A 231 -19.71 0.87 2.72
C ILE A 231 -19.75 -0.52 3.38
N ARG A 232 -19.13 -0.66 4.55
CA ARG A 232 -19.08 -1.90 5.34
C ARG A 232 -19.64 -1.65 6.74
N PRO A 233 -20.94 -1.89 6.98
CA PRO A 233 -21.61 -1.53 8.25
C PRO A 233 -21.11 -2.28 9.49
N ASP A 234 -20.40 -3.39 9.33
CA ASP A 234 -19.79 -4.20 10.39
C ASP A 234 -18.28 -4.03 10.50
N TYR A 235 -17.73 -2.91 9.97
CA TYR A 235 -16.29 -2.62 10.00
C TYR A 235 -15.89 -2.11 11.40
N ASP A 236 -15.69 -3.03 12.32
CA ASP A 236 -15.38 -2.77 13.73
C ASP A 236 -14.07 -2.00 13.93
N ASP A 237 -13.02 -2.24 13.10
CA ASP A 237 -11.77 -1.48 13.18
C ASP A 237 -11.98 0.00 12.79
N ALA A 238 -12.77 0.28 11.76
CA ALA A 238 -13.10 1.65 11.38
C ALA A 238 -13.92 2.37 12.48
N MET A 239 -14.86 1.67 13.12
CA MET A 239 -15.60 2.21 14.28
C MET A 239 -14.66 2.51 15.45
N ALA A 240 -13.67 1.64 15.71
CA ALA A 240 -12.71 1.85 16.78
C ALA A 240 -11.86 3.11 16.55
N TYR A 241 -11.37 3.35 15.33
CA TYR A 241 -10.62 4.57 15.03
C TYR A 241 -11.51 5.82 14.97
N LEU A 242 -12.74 5.70 14.49
CA LEU A 242 -13.71 6.81 14.52
C LEU A 242 -13.99 7.27 15.96
N ASN A 243 -14.17 6.34 16.90
CA ASN A 243 -14.26 6.66 18.32
C ASN A 243 -13.04 7.46 18.80
N LEU A 244 -11.83 7.05 18.42
CA LEU A 244 -10.61 7.73 18.82
C LEU A 244 -10.51 9.15 18.22
N LEU A 245 -10.94 9.36 16.98
CA LEU A 245 -10.97 10.68 16.34
C LEU A 245 -12.03 11.59 16.98
N TYR A 246 -13.21 11.09 17.34
CA TYR A 246 -14.17 11.91 18.10
C TYR A 246 -13.61 12.37 19.44
N ARG A 247 -12.83 11.55 20.15
CA ARG A 247 -12.13 11.95 21.36
C ARG A 247 -11.09 13.03 21.09
N ARG A 248 -10.34 12.94 19.97
CA ARG A 248 -9.41 14.02 19.57
C ARG A 248 -10.16 15.30 19.22
N LYS A 249 -11.29 15.22 18.52
CA LYS A 249 -12.15 16.38 18.25
C LYS A 249 -12.68 17.01 19.54
N ALA A 250 -13.06 16.20 20.51
CA ALA A 250 -13.51 16.67 21.83
C ALA A 250 -12.44 17.47 22.61
N ASP A 251 -11.15 17.26 22.30
CA ASP A 251 -10.06 18.04 22.88
C ASP A 251 -9.93 19.46 22.27
N THR A 252 -10.52 19.68 21.11
CA THR A 252 -10.41 20.96 20.36
C THR A 252 -11.55 21.93 20.64
N VAL A 253 -12.68 21.46 21.18
CA VAL A 253 -13.86 22.28 21.40
C VAL A 253 -13.79 23.01 22.76
N ALA A 254 -14.38 24.22 22.81
CA ALA A 254 -14.42 25.03 24.03
C ALA A 254 -15.68 24.75 24.88
N SER A 255 -16.77 24.37 24.22
CA SER A 255 -18.06 24.12 24.89
C SER A 255 -18.03 22.75 25.59
N ALA A 256 -18.46 22.74 26.86
CA ALA A 256 -18.59 21.49 27.62
C ALA A 256 -19.70 20.59 27.04
N ASP A 257 -20.78 21.17 26.54
CA ASP A 257 -21.89 20.43 25.94
C ASP A 257 -21.49 19.78 24.61
N GLU A 258 -20.79 20.54 23.75
CA GLU A 258 -20.25 20.01 22.49
C GLU A 258 -19.23 18.87 22.75
N ARG A 259 -18.35 19.06 23.74
CA ARG A 259 -17.42 18.03 24.17
C ARG A 259 -18.15 16.77 24.66
N ALA A 260 -19.17 16.93 25.49
CA ALA A 260 -19.97 15.82 26.01
C ALA A 260 -20.68 15.06 24.86
N ALA A 261 -21.23 15.79 23.88
CA ALA A 261 -21.84 15.18 22.70
C ALA A 261 -20.85 14.35 21.86
N LEU A 262 -19.63 14.86 21.63
CA LEU A 262 -18.58 14.13 20.91
C LEU A 262 -18.11 12.88 21.66
N LEU A 263 -17.96 12.99 22.99
CA LEU A 263 -17.59 11.83 23.82
C LEU A 263 -18.68 10.76 23.83
N LYS A 264 -19.97 11.19 23.85
CA LYS A 264 -21.07 10.25 23.72
C LYS A 264 -21.06 9.51 22.38
N GLN A 265 -20.82 10.21 21.27
CA GLN A 265 -20.67 9.55 19.96
C GLN A 265 -19.51 8.54 19.96
N ALA A 266 -18.41 8.87 20.64
CA ALA A 266 -17.28 7.95 20.78
C ALA A 266 -17.68 6.71 21.59
N ASP A 267 -18.40 6.85 22.67
CA ASP A 267 -18.84 5.74 23.53
C ASP A 267 -19.87 4.85 22.81
N ASP A 268 -20.83 5.44 22.09
CA ASP A 268 -21.80 4.72 21.26
C ASP A 268 -21.09 3.80 20.22
N LEU A 269 -19.96 4.23 19.67
CA LEU A 269 -19.15 3.42 18.75
C LEU A 269 -18.46 2.25 19.46
N VAL A 270 -18.00 2.43 20.69
CA VAL A 270 -17.41 1.33 21.50
C VAL A 270 -18.44 0.22 21.71
N ASP A 271 -19.69 0.59 22.00
CA ASP A 271 -20.75 -0.40 22.20
C ASP A 271 -21.11 -1.11 20.88
N ARG A 272 -21.17 -0.41 19.76
CA ARG A 272 -21.34 -1.03 18.44
C ARG A 272 -20.21 -2.01 18.09
N VAL A 273 -18.96 -1.69 18.39
CA VAL A 273 -17.82 -2.62 18.21
C VAL A 273 -18.02 -3.92 19.00
N LYS A 274 -18.49 -3.81 20.26
CA LYS A 274 -18.79 -4.99 21.10
C LYS A 274 -19.88 -5.85 20.47
N GLU A 275 -20.98 -5.22 20.02
CA GLU A 275 -22.11 -5.91 19.35
C GLU A 275 -21.64 -6.65 18.08
N VAL A 276 -20.85 -5.99 17.21
CA VAL A 276 -20.31 -6.61 15.99
C VAL A 276 -19.44 -7.82 16.33
N LYS A 277 -18.55 -7.69 17.32
CA LYS A 277 -17.68 -8.79 17.76
C LYS A 277 -18.47 -9.95 18.37
N GLN A 278 -19.48 -9.68 19.19
CA GLN A 278 -20.36 -10.69 19.77
C GLN A 278 -21.16 -11.42 18.70
N LYS A 279 -21.74 -10.69 17.75
CA LYS A 279 -22.47 -11.29 16.62
C LYS A 279 -21.57 -12.18 15.78
N ARG A 280 -20.34 -11.76 15.51
CA ARG A 280 -19.36 -12.56 14.75
C ARG A 280 -18.95 -13.82 15.50
N ALA A 281 -18.76 -13.75 16.82
CA ALA A 281 -18.42 -14.89 17.67
C ALA A 281 -19.58 -15.91 17.82
N SER A 282 -20.84 -15.46 17.67
CA SER A 282 -22.02 -16.34 17.74
C SER A 282 -22.37 -17.01 16.42
N GLN A 283 -21.74 -16.64 15.30
CA GLN A 283 -21.94 -17.31 14.02
C GLN A 283 -21.16 -18.63 13.99
N PRO A 284 -21.79 -19.74 13.56
CA PRO A 284 -21.06 -21.01 13.42
C PRO A 284 -19.90 -20.82 12.45
N THR A 285 -18.71 -21.30 12.84
CA THR A 285 -17.58 -21.39 11.90
C THR A 285 -18.00 -22.23 10.70
N PRO A 286 -17.83 -21.78 9.44
CA PRO A 286 -18.08 -22.62 8.29
C PRO A 286 -17.26 -23.90 8.45
N SER A 287 -17.93 -25.04 8.45
CA SER A 287 -17.25 -26.34 8.43
C SER A 287 -16.44 -26.44 7.13
N THR A 288 -15.11 -26.44 7.26
CA THR A 288 -14.13 -26.66 6.18
C THR A 288 -14.26 -28.06 5.62
#